data_d4e0854b49722b7c71d33a040fbca26f
#
_entry.id   d4e0854b49722b7c71d33a040fbca26f
#
_cell.length_a   1.000
_cell.length_b   1.000
_cell.length_c   1.000
_cell.angle_alpha   90.00
_cell.angle_beta   90.00
_cell.angle_gamma   90.00
#
_symmetry.space_group_name_H-M   'P 1'
#
loop_
_entity.id
_entity.type
_entity.pdbx_description
1 polymer ?
#
loop_
_entity_poly.entity_id
_entity_poly.type
_entity_poly.pdbx_seq_one_letter_code
_entity_poly.pdbx_strand_id
1 'polypeptide(L)'
;MEINSLKKNVLEKKYGRRSFLIGASQLVLVGFLIRHMRQIQLNENEKYKLLAEENRIDIEILPPLRGIIFDSKGIILAKNKENYRIKILRDKNIDLPELLDNFSQLMKISKESKNEIIQKLENKRFNSSVVIAENLSWNNFLKVLVNLPSLPGIIPEIDFKRYYTHKEILAHTLGYVGAISPKDIKELSKNDPIMQIENFMIGKVGIEKGLDKYLRGQVGLGKYEVNASGKIIRKLGEESSSPGKDLHLTLDSNLQKFSMLRIKEYSASVVVIDLKHGGIICMASNPSFDPNKFVEGISQKDWDILLQSKNQPLANKAISGNYPPGSTFKMIVAIAALEENLISEEELFDCKGYHELEERKFHCWKYSGHGSTNLIKGIEESCDVYFYHLAERIGIEKIANLAKKFGIGVSPILPLSGVSKGLIPTKSWKKNYK
;
A
#
# COMPACT_ATOMS: atom_id res chain seq x y z
N MET A 1 33.03 47.43 83.27
CA MET A 1 33.59 46.70 82.09
C MET A 1 33.33 45.20 82.10
N GLU A 2 32.95 44.58 83.21
CA GLU A 2 32.81 43.12 83.39
C GLU A 2 31.45 42.56 83.01
N ILE A 3 30.33 43.34 82.96
CA ILE A 3 29.02 42.82 82.63
C ILE A 3 28.89 42.52 81.14
N ASN A 4 29.64 43.23 80.28
CA ASN A 4 29.56 43.00 78.83
C ASN A 4 30.34 41.73 78.36
N SER A 5 31.35 41.30 79.07
CA SER A 5 32.14 40.07 78.78
C SER A 5 31.34 38.81 79.10
N LEU A 6 30.58 38.78 80.20
CA LEU A 6 29.72 37.65 80.60
C LEU A 6 28.51 37.44 79.66
N LYS A 7 27.88 38.51 79.15
CA LYS A 7 26.80 38.40 78.18
C LYS A 7 27.32 37.89 76.81
N LYS A 8 28.55 38.26 76.41
CA LYS A 8 29.15 37.80 75.15
C LYS A 8 29.47 36.31 75.20
N ASN A 9 30.01 35.84 76.30
CA ASN A 9 30.33 34.39 76.46
C ASN A 9 29.10 33.50 76.62
N VAL A 10 27.96 33.99 77.18
CA VAL A 10 26.72 33.23 77.29
C VAL A 10 25.97 33.17 75.90
N LEU A 11 26.05 34.24 75.13
CA LEU A 11 25.49 34.24 73.75
C LEU A 11 26.30 33.36 72.85
N GLU A 12 27.65 33.37 72.92
CA GLU A 12 28.52 32.48 72.12
C GLU A 12 28.30 31.00 72.46
N LYS A 13 28.09 30.62 73.70
CA LYS A 13 27.74 29.24 74.08
C LYS A 13 26.35 28.80 73.65
N LYS A 14 25.37 29.68 73.58
CA LYS A 14 24.01 29.36 73.13
C LYS A 14 23.86 29.21 71.58
N TYR A 15 24.67 29.97 70.84
CA TYR A 15 24.70 29.85 69.38
C TYR A 15 25.58 28.68 68.91
N GLY A 16 26.62 28.32 69.61
CA GLY A 16 27.58 27.29 69.25
C GLY A 16 26.93 25.92 68.95
N ARG A 17 26.03 25.45 69.80
CA ARG A 17 25.39 24.14 69.60
C ARG A 17 24.44 24.11 68.42
N ARG A 18 23.66 25.16 68.20
CA ARG A 18 22.73 25.31 67.07
C ARG A 18 23.48 25.51 65.76
N SER A 19 24.52 26.35 65.79
CA SER A 19 25.38 26.60 64.64
C SER A 19 26.16 25.36 64.25
N PHE A 20 26.63 24.57 65.26
CA PHE A 20 27.31 23.30 65.02
C PHE A 20 26.39 22.24 64.37
N LEU A 21 25.12 22.13 64.83
CA LEU A 21 24.15 21.21 64.25
C LEU A 21 23.76 21.61 62.82
N ILE A 22 23.60 22.91 62.57
CA ILE A 22 23.33 23.39 61.21
C ILE A 22 24.54 23.17 60.28
N GLY A 23 25.76 23.48 60.78
CA GLY A 23 26.96 23.25 59.99
C GLY A 23 27.22 21.76 59.71
N ALA A 24 27.00 20.90 60.74
CA ALA A 24 27.11 19.46 60.56
C ALA A 24 26.08 18.91 59.55
N SER A 25 24.82 19.38 59.61
CA SER A 25 23.80 18.98 58.59
C SER A 25 24.13 19.47 57.20
N GLN A 26 24.67 20.68 57.06
CA GLN A 26 25.16 21.20 55.78
C GLN A 26 26.33 20.36 55.23
N LEU A 27 27.31 20.01 56.07
CA LEU A 27 28.41 19.16 55.67
C LEU A 27 27.97 17.76 55.22
N VAL A 28 27.00 17.17 55.90
CA VAL A 28 26.41 15.87 55.48
C VAL A 28 25.70 16.01 54.12
N LEU A 29 24.94 17.08 53.92
CA LEU A 29 24.27 17.35 52.68
C LEU A 29 25.25 17.62 51.54
N VAL A 30 26.29 18.41 51.77
CA VAL A 30 27.38 18.64 50.81
C VAL A 30 28.12 17.34 50.50
N GLY A 31 28.44 16.53 51.51
CA GLY A 31 29.08 15.23 51.36
C GLY A 31 28.23 14.27 50.53
N PHE A 32 26.90 14.25 50.73
CA PHE A 32 25.96 13.50 49.92
C PHE A 32 25.92 13.99 48.45
N LEU A 33 25.88 15.29 48.23
CA LEU A 33 25.93 15.90 46.91
C LEU A 33 27.24 15.58 46.18
N ILE A 34 28.39 15.74 46.87
CA ILE A 34 29.70 15.40 46.28
C ILE A 34 29.78 13.92 45.90
N ARG A 35 29.30 13.02 46.78
CA ARG A 35 29.23 11.59 46.48
C ARG A 35 28.34 11.30 45.26
N HIS A 36 27.18 11.92 45.20
CA HIS A 36 26.25 11.75 44.09
C HIS A 36 26.79 12.34 42.79
N MET A 37 27.41 13.52 42.83
CA MET A 37 28.09 14.12 41.68
C MET A 37 29.24 13.23 41.18
N ARG A 38 30.06 12.68 42.13
CA ARG A 38 31.14 11.75 41.79
C ARG A 38 30.62 10.47 41.12
N GLN A 39 29.49 9.94 41.57
CA GLN A 39 28.86 8.76 40.97
C GLN A 39 28.42 9.06 39.54
N ILE A 40 27.74 10.17 39.31
CA ILE A 40 27.27 10.56 37.97
C ILE A 40 28.44 10.91 37.05
N GLN A 41 29.43 11.69 37.55
CA GLN A 41 30.53 12.22 36.73
C GLN A 41 31.64 11.22 36.44
N LEU A 42 31.90 10.26 37.33
CA LEU A 42 33.00 9.32 37.19
C LEU A 42 32.53 7.88 36.89
N ASN A 43 31.56 7.38 37.63
CA ASN A 43 31.16 5.98 37.50
C ASN A 43 30.11 5.76 36.39
N GLU A 44 29.22 6.74 36.18
CA GLU A 44 28.13 6.64 35.17
C GLU A 44 28.33 7.63 34.01
N ASN A 45 29.52 8.24 33.91
CA ASN A 45 29.83 9.25 32.90
C ASN A 45 29.57 8.75 31.47
N GLU A 46 30.06 7.55 31.13
CA GLU A 46 29.90 6.97 29.81
C GLU A 46 28.43 6.75 29.48
N LYS A 47 27.64 6.27 30.45
CA LYS A 47 26.19 6.06 30.28
C LYS A 47 25.45 7.36 30.04
N TYR A 48 25.71 8.38 30.87
CA TYR A 48 25.03 9.68 30.71
C TYR A 48 25.53 10.44 29.49
N LYS A 49 26.79 10.26 29.09
CA LYS A 49 27.33 10.82 27.85
C LYS A 49 26.69 10.17 26.65
N LEU A 50 26.53 8.84 26.63
CA LEU A 50 25.83 8.11 25.57
C LEU A 50 24.36 8.54 25.46
N LEU A 51 23.65 8.62 26.57
CA LEU A 51 22.27 9.11 26.63
C LEU A 51 22.15 10.57 26.19
N ALA A 52 23.13 11.41 26.53
CA ALA A 52 23.15 12.80 26.08
C ALA A 52 23.43 12.90 24.56
N GLU A 53 24.30 12.05 24.01
CA GLU A 53 24.56 11.97 22.58
C GLU A 53 23.36 11.43 21.83
N GLU A 54 22.70 10.38 22.34
CA GLU A 54 21.45 9.85 21.76
C GLU A 54 20.31 10.88 21.75
N ASN A 55 20.15 11.66 22.82
CA ASN A 55 19.13 12.70 22.92
C ASN A 55 19.47 13.98 22.10
N ARG A 56 20.72 14.12 21.64
CA ARG A 56 21.20 15.28 20.88
C ARG A 56 21.01 15.11 19.37
N ILE A 57 20.86 13.86 18.91
CA ILE A 57 20.74 13.55 17.49
C ILE A 57 19.31 13.13 17.20
N ASP A 58 18.66 13.85 16.31
CA ASP A 58 17.38 13.46 15.73
C ASP A 58 17.60 12.92 14.31
N ILE A 59 16.94 11.82 13.99
CA ILE A 59 17.04 11.15 12.69
C ILE A 59 15.72 11.33 11.97
N GLU A 60 15.73 12.11 10.90
CA GLU A 60 14.62 12.28 10.00
C GLU A 60 14.75 11.30 8.84
N ILE A 61 13.68 10.53 8.59
CA ILE A 61 13.65 9.61 7.46
C ILE A 61 13.13 10.36 6.24
N LEU A 62 13.94 10.40 5.18
CA LEU A 62 13.63 11.09 3.93
C LEU A 62 12.93 10.13 2.97
N PRO A 63 11.65 10.38 2.62
CA PRO A 63 10.91 9.50 1.74
C PRO A 63 11.48 9.52 0.32
N PRO A 64 11.57 8.36 -0.36
CA PRO A 64 11.98 8.31 -1.75
C PRO A 64 10.82 8.71 -2.68
N LEU A 65 11.14 9.24 -3.85
CA LEU A 65 10.20 9.41 -4.94
C LEU A 65 9.88 8.05 -5.57
N ARG A 66 8.59 7.78 -5.81
CA ARG A 66 8.14 6.54 -6.44
C ARG A 66 8.41 6.56 -7.94
N GLY A 67 8.89 5.47 -8.52
CA GLY A 67 9.15 5.33 -9.96
C GLY A 67 7.91 5.59 -10.83
N ILE A 68 8.11 6.11 -12.02
CA ILE A 68 7.05 6.38 -12.99
C ILE A 68 6.69 5.07 -13.71
N ILE A 69 5.42 4.91 -14.08
CA ILE A 69 4.97 3.76 -14.86
C ILE A 69 4.58 4.26 -16.26
N PHE A 70 5.15 3.64 -17.27
CA PHE A 70 4.92 3.93 -18.68
C PHE A 70 4.25 2.74 -19.37
N ASP A 71 3.52 3.02 -20.45
CA ASP A 71 3.07 2.00 -21.39
C ASP A 71 4.20 1.59 -22.36
N SER A 72 3.88 0.70 -23.32
CA SER A 72 4.82 0.21 -24.33
C SER A 72 5.34 1.29 -25.29
N LYS A 73 4.68 2.43 -25.36
CA LYS A 73 5.01 3.58 -26.21
C LYS A 73 5.60 4.77 -25.45
N GLY A 74 5.88 4.60 -24.15
CA GLY A 74 6.40 5.65 -23.29
C GLY A 74 5.34 6.64 -22.81
N ILE A 75 4.05 6.35 -22.93
CA ILE A 75 2.97 7.17 -22.38
C ILE A 75 2.93 6.96 -20.87
N ILE A 76 2.90 8.06 -20.11
CA ILE A 76 2.86 8.02 -18.64
C ILE A 76 1.49 7.51 -18.16
N LEU A 77 1.49 6.40 -17.44
CA LEU A 77 0.31 5.80 -16.84
C LEU A 77 0.15 6.18 -15.37
N ALA A 78 1.25 6.25 -14.63
CA ALA A 78 1.26 6.71 -13.24
C ALA A 78 2.53 7.52 -12.97
N LYS A 79 2.37 8.67 -12.29
CA LYS A 79 3.46 9.60 -11.94
C LYS A 79 3.29 10.17 -10.54
N ASN A 80 4.28 10.91 -10.07
CA ASN A 80 4.17 11.71 -8.87
C ASN A 80 3.72 13.13 -9.27
N LYS A 81 2.71 13.66 -8.58
CA LYS A 81 2.19 15.01 -8.73
C LYS A 81 2.50 15.81 -7.46
N GLU A 82 2.92 17.04 -7.61
CA GLU A 82 3.10 17.93 -6.47
C GLU A 82 1.83 18.08 -5.66
N ASN A 83 1.99 18.00 -4.35
CA ASN A 83 0.95 18.16 -3.35
C ASN A 83 1.35 19.32 -2.43
N TYR A 84 0.74 20.44 -2.61
CA TYR A 84 0.95 21.61 -1.76
C TYR A 84 0.21 21.42 -0.46
N ARG A 85 0.97 21.35 0.65
CA ARG A 85 0.43 21.14 2.00
C ARG A 85 0.95 22.18 2.98
N ILE A 86 0.19 22.37 4.02
CA ILE A 86 0.52 23.28 5.12
C ILE A 86 0.59 22.46 6.40
N LYS A 87 1.70 22.59 7.10
CA LYS A 87 1.90 22.05 8.44
C LYS A 87 1.85 23.18 9.47
N ILE A 88 1.47 22.87 10.69
CA ILE A 88 1.61 23.74 11.83
C ILE A 88 2.55 23.11 12.85
N LEU A 89 3.49 23.89 13.34
CA LEU A 89 4.42 23.49 14.40
C LEU A 89 3.76 23.69 15.76
N ARG A 90 3.79 22.67 16.62
CA ARG A 90 3.39 22.81 18.01
C ARG A 90 4.54 23.40 18.84
N ASP A 91 4.58 24.72 18.96
CA ASP A 91 5.55 25.45 19.79
C ASP A 91 4.82 26.10 20.99
N LYS A 92 5.48 26.08 22.18
CA LYS A 92 4.95 26.69 23.41
C LYS A 92 4.83 28.21 23.33
N ASN A 93 5.62 28.84 22.45
CA ASN A 93 5.67 30.28 22.31
C ASN A 93 4.64 30.82 21.28
N ILE A 94 3.85 29.94 20.68
CA ILE A 94 2.86 30.30 19.66
C ILE A 94 1.48 30.24 20.28
N ASP A 95 0.72 31.33 20.16
CA ASP A 95 -0.72 31.35 20.48
C ASP A 95 -1.48 30.61 19.36
N LEU A 96 -1.76 29.31 19.59
CA LEU A 96 -2.43 28.44 18.63
C LEU A 96 -3.86 28.91 18.27
N PRO A 97 -4.70 29.36 19.20
CA PRO A 97 -5.99 29.92 18.88
C PRO A 97 -5.93 31.10 17.92
N GLU A 98 -5.11 32.12 18.22
CA GLU A 98 -4.92 33.27 17.35
C GLU A 98 -4.38 32.92 15.98
N LEU A 99 -3.34 32.07 15.92
CA LEU A 99 -2.75 31.59 14.67
C LEU A 99 -3.81 30.87 13.81
N LEU A 100 -4.60 30.00 14.40
CA LEU A 100 -5.64 29.25 13.69
C LEU A 100 -6.80 30.16 13.25
N ASP A 101 -7.10 31.24 13.99
CA ASP A 101 -8.08 32.24 13.55
C ASP A 101 -7.60 32.98 12.31
N ASN A 102 -6.36 33.46 12.32
CA ASN A 102 -5.74 34.14 11.19
C ASN A 102 -5.65 33.22 9.97
N PHE A 103 -5.21 31.97 10.16
CA PHE A 103 -5.14 30.98 9.11
C PHE A 103 -6.52 30.59 8.57
N SER A 104 -7.52 30.47 9.44
CA SER A 104 -8.89 30.12 9.04
C SER A 104 -9.57 31.23 8.24
N GLN A 105 -9.31 32.49 8.56
CA GLN A 105 -9.78 33.63 7.75
C GLN A 105 -9.16 33.62 6.35
N LEU A 106 -7.83 33.35 6.26
CA LEU A 106 -7.10 33.33 5.00
C LEU A 106 -7.58 32.17 4.09
N MET A 107 -7.81 30.99 4.67
CA MET A 107 -8.11 29.73 3.95
C MET A 107 -9.57 29.35 3.94
N LYS A 108 -10.44 30.12 4.62
CA LYS A 108 -11.89 29.84 4.78
C LYS A 108 -12.17 28.44 5.37
N ILE A 109 -11.46 28.08 6.43
CA ILE A 109 -11.61 26.78 7.11
C ILE A 109 -12.83 26.85 8.05
N SER A 110 -13.61 25.74 8.12
CA SER A 110 -14.77 25.66 9.01
C SER A 110 -14.36 25.57 10.48
N LYS A 111 -15.30 25.92 11.39
CA LYS A 111 -15.06 25.81 12.84
C LYS A 111 -14.83 24.37 13.28
N GLU A 112 -15.50 23.40 12.65
CA GLU A 112 -15.36 21.99 12.93
C GLU A 112 -13.93 21.52 12.61
N SER A 113 -13.42 21.88 11.43
CA SER A 113 -12.05 21.56 11.01
C SER A 113 -11.00 22.22 11.92
N LYS A 114 -11.26 23.44 12.41
CA LYS A 114 -10.39 24.11 13.38
C LYS A 114 -10.29 23.30 14.68
N ASN A 115 -11.41 22.80 15.21
CA ASN A 115 -11.42 21.99 16.43
C ASN A 115 -10.67 20.67 16.25
N GLU A 116 -10.81 20.01 15.10
CA GLU A 116 -10.06 18.79 14.78
C GLU A 116 -8.55 19.04 14.72
N ILE A 117 -8.12 20.18 14.17
CA ILE A 117 -6.71 20.58 14.14
C ILE A 117 -6.17 20.76 15.56
N ILE A 118 -6.93 21.44 16.43
CA ILE A 118 -6.54 21.65 17.84
C ILE A 118 -6.36 20.29 18.53
N GLN A 119 -7.34 19.40 18.43
CA GLN A 119 -7.25 18.06 19.03
C GLN A 119 -6.04 17.26 18.51
N LYS A 120 -5.76 17.32 17.21
CA LYS A 120 -4.59 16.66 16.64
C LYS A 120 -3.27 17.23 17.20
N LEU A 121 -3.20 18.55 17.39
CA LEU A 121 -2.02 19.20 17.94
C LEU A 121 -1.82 18.88 19.42
N GLU A 122 -2.90 18.86 20.23
CA GLU A 122 -2.83 18.55 21.66
C GLU A 122 -2.28 17.14 21.93
N ASN A 123 -2.55 16.18 21.04
CA ASN A 123 -2.09 14.80 21.15
C ASN A 123 -0.65 14.58 20.65
N LYS A 124 0.00 15.59 20.06
CA LYS A 124 1.40 15.50 19.58
C LYS A 124 2.39 16.09 20.59
N ARG A 125 3.64 15.69 20.50
CA ARG A 125 4.72 16.27 21.31
C ARG A 125 5.00 17.73 20.90
N PHE A 126 5.57 18.53 21.82
CA PHE A 126 6.09 19.85 21.45
C PHE A 126 7.19 19.72 20.40
N ASN A 127 7.31 20.72 19.53
CA ASN A 127 8.20 20.79 18.36
C ASN A 127 7.90 19.74 17.26
N SER A 128 6.76 19.04 17.34
CA SER A 128 6.27 18.24 16.21
C SER A 128 5.33 19.08 15.33
N SER A 129 5.29 18.75 14.06
CA SER A 129 4.38 19.38 13.10
C SER A 129 3.18 18.49 12.77
N VAL A 130 2.06 19.11 12.43
CA VAL A 130 0.81 18.43 12.01
C VAL A 130 0.36 19.03 10.69
N VAL A 131 -0.01 18.18 9.73
CA VAL A 131 -0.62 18.63 8.47
C VAL A 131 -2.03 19.13 8.75
N ILE A 132 -2.30 20.39 8.40
CA ILE A 132 -3.59 21.07 8.63
C ILE A 132 -4.36 21.35 7.34
N ALA A 133 -3.67 21.37 6.21
CA ALA A 133 -4.28 21.46 4.89
C ALA A 133 -3.40 20.75 3.86
N GLU A 134 -4.02 20.07 2.92
CA GLU A 134 -3.34 19.37 1.83
C GLU A 134 -4.15 19.44 0.53
N ASN A 135 -3.56 19.02 -0.60
CA ASN A 135 -4.17 19.13 -1.93
C ASN A 135 -4.57 20.57 -2.30
N LEU A 136 -3.79 21.54 -1.83
CA LEU A 136 -4.07 22.94 -2.11
C LEU A 136 -3.81 23.25 -3.59
N SER A 137 -4.60 24.15 -4.15
CA SER A 137 -4.27 24.76 -5.43
C SER A 137 -3.04 25.66 -5.26
N TRP A 138 -2.26 25.82 -6.33
CA TRP A 138 -1.11 26.74 -6.33
C TRP A 138 -1.46 28.14 -5.82
N ASN A 139 -2.61 28.69 -6.23
CA ASN A 139 -3.07 29.98 -5.79
C ASN A 139 -3.31 30.06 -4.29
N ASN A 140 -3.89 29.02 -3.69
CA ASN A 140 -4.12 28.97 -2.25
C ASN A 140 -2.81 28.80 -1.48
N PHE A 141 -1.89 27.98 -2.01
CA PHE A 141 -0.55 27.82 -1.44
C PHE A 141 0.23 29.13 -1.47
N LEU A 142 0.21 29.87 -2.59
CA LEU A 142 0.82 31.19 -2.71
C LEU A 142 0.24 32.22 -1.71
N LYS A 143 -1.07 32.21 -1.47
CA LYS A 143 -1.68 33.07 -0.45
C LYS A 143 -1.06 32.85 0.94
N VAL A 144 -0.82 31.58 1.30
CA VAL A 144 -0.15 31.27 2.58
C VAL A 144 1.29 31.73 2.57
N LEU A 145 2.04 31.50 1.46
CA LEU A 145 3.45 31.91 1.33
C LEU A 145 3.62 33.42 1.53
N VAL A 146 2.78 34.22 0.91
CA VAL A 146 2.84 35.70 1.02
C VAL A 146 2.53 36.17 2.44
N ASN A 147 1.68 35.46 3.17
CA ASN A 147 1.26 35.82 4.53
C ASN A 147 2.08 35.13 5.64
N LEU A 148 3.15 34.38 5.30
CA LEU A 148 3.99 33.69 6.29
C LEU A 148 4.52 34.58 7.43
N PRO A 149 4.92 35.84 7.19
CA PRO A 149 5.38 36.71 8.28
C PRO A 149 4.34 36.94 9.38
N SER A 150 3.05 36.87 9.05
CA SER A 150 1.92 36.99 10.02
C SER A 150 1.40 35.65 10.57
N LEU A 151 2.01 34.55 10.17
CA LEU A 151 1.59 33.17 10.52
C LEU A 151 2.75 32.38 11.17
N PRO A 152 3.24 32.80 12.35
CA PRO A 152 4.37 32.13 13.01
C PRO A 152 4.01 30.67 13.34
N GLY A 153 4.87 29.72 12.94
CA GLY A 153 4.62 28.28 13.15
C GLY A 153 3.90 27.59 12.00
N ILE A 154 3.47 28.31 10.97
CA ILE A 154 3.01 27.72 9.73
C ILE A 154 4.22 27.33 8.86
N ILE A 155 4.23 26.10 8.39
CA ILE A 155 5.29 25.52 7.55
C ILE A 155 4.65 25.07 6.22
N PRO A 156 4.81 25.81 5.15
CA PRO A 156 4.42 25.35 3.82
C PRO A 156 5.39 24.28 3.34
N GLU A 157 4.86 23.24 2.73
CA GLU A 157 5.65 22.11 2.23
C GLU A 157 5.10 21.64 0.90
N ILE A 158 6.01 21.26 0.02
CA ILE A 158 5.70 20.57 -1.24
C ILE A 158 6.03 19.11 -1.06
N ASP A 159 5.01 18.28 -1.11
CA ASP A 159 5.11 16.84 -1.07
C ASP A 159 4.69 16.25 -2.42
N PHE A 160 4.78 14.94 -2.58
CA PHE A 160 4.40 14.26 -3.82
C PHE A 160 3.34 13.20 -3.55
N LYS A 161 2.27 13.23 -4.35
CA LYS A 161 1.23 12.21 -4.35
C LYS A 161 1.23 11.43 -5.66
N ARG A 162 0.93 10.13 -5.57
CA ARG A 162 0.75 9.29 -6.74
C ARG A 162 -0.45 9.76 -7.55
N TYR A 163 -0.31 9.83 -8.87
CA TYR A 163 -1.37 10.24 -9.79
C TYR A 163 -1.45 9.29 -10.99
N TYR A 164 -2.64 8.79 -11.25
CA TYR A 164 -2.97 7.87 -12.34
C TYR A 164 -3.66 8.63 -13.46
N THR A 165 -2.98 8.73 -14.60
CA THR A 165 -3.39 9.61 -15.72
C THR A 165 -4.64 9.10 -16.45
N HIS A 166 -4.85 7.79 -16.46
CA HIS A 166 -5.94 7.13 -17.18
C HIS A 166 -7.09 6.68 -16.27
N LYS A 167 -7.06 7.06 -14.99
CA LYS A 167 -8.13 6.80 -14.01
C LYS A 167 -8.66 5.35 -14.07
N GLU A 168 -9.98 5.20 -14.28
CA GLU A 168 -10.69 3.91 -14.27
C GLU A 168 -10.19 2.93 -15.34
N ILE A 169 -9.60 3.44 -16.43
CA ILE A 169 -9.21 2.63 -17.60
C ILE A 169 -8.14 1.59 -17.22
N LEU A 170 -7.23 1.94 -16.31
CA LEU A 170 -6.09 1.12 -15.92
C LEU A 170 -6.10 0.73 -14.43
N ALA A 171 -7.14 1.09 -13.67
CA ALA A 171 -7.18 0.90 -12.23
C ALA A 171 -6.93 -0.55 -11.80
N HIS A 172 -7.53 -1.52 -12.46
CA HIS A 172 -7.36 -2.92 -12.13
C HIS A 172 -5.97 -3.48 -12.43
N THR A 173 -5.30 -2.94 -13.44
CA THR A 173 -3.96 -3.38 -13.82
C THR A 173 -2.89 -2.69 -13.00
N LEU A 174 -2.94 -1.35 -12.94
CA LEU A 174 -1.98 -0.58 -12.15
C LEU A 174 -2.21 -0.77 -10.66
N GLY A 175 -3.46 -0.81 -10.23
CA GLY A 175 -3.81 -0.72 -8.82
C GLY A 175 -3.71 0.71 -8.31
N TYR A 176 -3.48 0.85 -7.01
CA TYR A 176 -3.30 2.13 -6.33
C TYR A 176 -2.38 2.00 -5.12
N VAL A 177 -1.89 3.14 -4.66
CA VAL A 177 -1.15 3.26 -3.40
C VAL A 177 -2.04 3.78 -2.29
N GLY A 178 -1.77 3.38 -1.08
CA GLY A 178 -2.48 3.86 0.12
C GLY A 178 -1.61 3.77 1.36
N ALA A 179 -2.02 4.43 2.45
CA ALA A 179 -1.29 4.43 3.71
C ALA A 179 -1.10 3.01 4.27
N ILE A 180 -0.01 2.79 4.97
CA ILE A 180 0.31 1.49 5.60
C ILE A 180 -0.78 1.14 6.61
N SER A 181 -1.36 -0.05 6.48
CA SER A 181 -2.38 -0.59 7.38
C SER A 181 -1.78 -1.65 8.31
N PRO A 182 -2.46 -2.01 9.42
CA PRO A 182 -2.01 -3.10 10.30
C PRO A 182 -1.81 -4.45 9.60
N LYS A 183 -2.54 -4.69 8.50
CA LYS A 183 -2.36 -5.89 7.67
C LYS A 183 -1.04 -5.83 6.90
N ASP A 184 -0.70 -4.67 6.34
CA ASP A 184 0.53 -4.50 5.57
C ASP A 184 1.78 -4.66 6.45
N ILE A 185 1.73 -4.23 7.71
CA ILE A 185 2.83 -4.38 8.68
C ILE A 185 3.24 -5.85 8.84
N LYS A 186 2.30 -6.79 8.74
CA LYS A 186 2.59 -8.23 8.81
C LYS A 186 3.34 -8.75 7.58
N GLU A 187 3.16 -8.11 6.44
CA GLU A 187 3.78 -8.46 5.16
C GLU A 187 5.13 -7.75 4.96
N LEU A 188 5.33 -6.61 5.62
CA LEU A 188 6.60 -5.85 5.61
C LEU A 188 7.63 -6.49 6.55
N SER A 189 8.91 -6.25 6.27
CA SER A 189 9.97 -6.65 7.21
C SER A 189 9.83 -5.85 8.52
N LYS A 190 10.02 -6.49 9.68
CA LYS A 190 9.83 -5.86 11.00
C LYS A 190 10.62 -4.55 11.21
N ASN A 191 11.69 -4.36 10.46
CA ASN A 191 12.61 -3.22 10.59
C ASN A 191 12.62 -2.33 9.34
N ASP A 192 11.57 -2.37 8.49
CA ASP A 192 11.52 -1.50 7.32
C ASP A 192 11.34 -0.03 7.76
N PRO A 193 12.30 0.87 7.48
CA PRO A 193 12.25 2.26 7.95
C PRO A 193 11.02 3.04 7.49
N ILE A 194 10.39 2.62 6.38
CA ILE A 194 9.16 3.27 5.87
C ILE A 194 8.01 3.25 6.88
N MET A 195 8.00 2.28 7.81
CA MET A 195 6.97 2.20 8.85
C MET A 195 7.01 3.37 9.85
N GLN A 196 8.13 4.09 9.91
CA GLN A 196 8.29 5.27 10.76
C GLN A 196 7.86 6.56 10.06
N ILE A 197 7.65 6.52 8.73
CA ILE A 197 7.18 7.69 7.96
C ILE A 197 5.66 7.78 8.10
N GLU A 198 5.19 8.86 8.70
CA GLU A 198 3.75 9.11 8.87
C GLU A 198 3.06 9.19 7.50
N ASN A 199 1.98 8.43 7.33
CA ASN A 199 1.19 8.37 6.10
C ASN A 199 1.98 7.94 4.82
N PHE A 200 3.08 7.20 4.98
CA PHE A 200 3.79 6.68 3.80
C PHE A 200 2.88 5.77 2.97
N MET A 201 2.90 5.97 1.65
CA MET A 201 2.05 5.26 0.70
C MET A 201 2.77 4.05 0.11
N ILE A 202 2.16 2.88 0.22
CA ILE A 202 2.62 1.63 -0.39
C ILE A 202 1.60 1.10 -1.38
N GLY A 203 2.02 0.23 -2.29
CA GLY A 203 1.12 -0.43 -3.24
C GLY A 203 0.11 -1.35 -2.54
N LYS A 204 -1.19 -1.17 -2.82
CA LYS A 204 -2.28 -1.96 -2.20
C LYS A 204 -2.77 -3.11 -3.06
N VAL A 205 -2.87 -2.89 -4.34
CA VAL A 205 -3.34 -3.88 -5.34
C VAL A 205 -2.61 -3.68 -6.66
N GLY A 206 -2.78 -4.60 -7.61
CA GLY A 206 -2.25 -4.49 -8.97
C GLY A 206 -0.72 -4.49 -9.03
N ILE A 207 -0.17 -3.88 -10.07
CA ILE A 207 1.27 -3.69 -10.30
C ILE A 207 1.90 -2.87 -9.17
N GLU A 208 1.20 -1.85 -8.67
CA GLU A 208 1.68 -1.03 -7.54
C GLU A 208 2.02 -1.89 -6.33
N LYS A 209 1.22 -2.94 -6.02
CA LYS A 209 1.53 -3.90 -4.95
C LYS A 209 2.57 -4.93 -5.38
N GLY A 210 2.39 -5.53 -6.54
CA GLY A 210 3.25 -6.64 -6.99
C GLY A 210 4.71 -6.23 -7.16
N LEU A 211 4.95 -4.97 -7.56
CA LEU A 211 6.28 -4.39 -7.75
C LEU A 211 6.58 -3.23 -6.78
N ASP A 212 5.93 -3.22 -5.61
CA ASP A 212 6.07 -2.12 -4.65
C ASP A 212 7.52 -1.82 -4.30
N LYS A 213 8.32 -2.83 -3.94
CA LYS A 213 9.73 -2.64 -3.58
C LYS A 213 10.58 -2.05 -4.72
N TYR A 214 10.22 -2.36 -5.97
CA TYR A 214 10.91 -1.84 -7.14
C TYR A 214 10.55 -0.37 -7.40
N LEU A 215 9.26 -0.05 -7.26
CA LEU A 215 8.71 1.28 -7.54
C LEU A 215 8.94 2.28 -6.40
N ARG A 216 8.96 1.87 -5.14
CA ARG A 216 9.01 2.81 -4.01
C ARG A 216 10.39 3.37 -3.69
N GLY A 217 11.48 2.74 -4.15
CA GLY A 217 12.86 3.15 -3.87
C GLY A 217 13.31 2.86 -2.43
N GLN A 218 14.37 3.56 -2.01
CA GLN A 218 14.97 3.41 -0.68
C GLN A 218 14.96 4.75 0.05
N VAL A 219 14.64 4.71 1.35
CA VAL A 219 14.64 5.91 2.20
C VAL A 219 16.04 6.47 2.36
N GLY A 220 16.12 7.78 2.52
CA GLY A 220 17.31 8.48 3.00
C GLY A 220 17.21 8.77 4.49
N LEU A 221 18.29 9.26 5.08
CA LEU A 221 18.40 9.60 6.50
C LEU A 221 19.01 11.00 6.64
N GLY A 222 18.27 11.93 7.23
CA GLY A 222 18.78 13.22 7.68
C GLY A 222 19.18 13.12 9.16
N LYS A 223 20.40 13.50 9.52
CA LYS A 223 20.89 13.55 10.91
C LYS A 223 20.96 15.01 11.33
N TYR A 224 20.21 15.35 12.38
CA TYR A 224 20.14 16.71 12.90
C TYR A 224 20.54 16.75 14.36
N GLU A 225 21.30 17.78 14.73
CA GLU A 225 21.56 18.09 16.12
C GLU A 225 20.38 18.89 16.67
N VAL A 226 19.81 18.42 17.76
CA VAL A 226 18.69 19.07 18.44
C VAL A 226 19.07 19.48 19.86
N ASN A 227 18.42 20.54 20.38
CA ASN A 227 18.53 20.91 21.79
C ASN A 227 17.61 20.06 22.68
N ALA A 228 17.66 20.28 24.00
CA ALA A 228 16.83 19.58 24.97
C ALA A 228 15.31 19.75 24.77
N SER A 229 14.89 20.75 23.99
CA SER A 229 13.48 20.94 23.61
C SER A 229 13.12 20.33 22.25
N GLY A 230 14.06 19.63 21.57
CA GLY A 230 13.84 19.03 20.26
C GLY A 230 13.96 20.02 19.08
N LYS A 231 14.42 21.26 19.30
CA LYS A 231 14.61 22.22 18.23
C LYS A 231 15.92 21.93 17.47
N ILE A 232 15.85 21.83 16.15
CA ILE A 232 17.01 21.62 15.29
C ILE A 232 17.98 22.81 15.43
N ILE A 233 19.25 22.51 15.78
CA ILE A 233 20.36 23.45 15.87
C ILE A 233 21.12 23.49 14.55
N ARG A 234 21.48 22.32 13.99
CA ARG A 234 22.19 22.20 12.71
C ARG A 234 22.04 20.81 12.13
N LYS A 235 22.23 20.69 10.83
CA LYS A 235 22.32 19.45 10.10
C LYS A 235 23.72 18.86 10.26
N LEU A 236 23.79 17.59 10.72
CA LEU A 236 25.06 16.88 10.90
C LEU A 236 25.47 16.09 9.66
N GLY A 237 24.49 15.56 8.93
CA GLY A 237 24.72 14.79 7.72
C GLY A 237 23.42 14.39 7.06
N GLU A 238 23.51 13.92 5.82
CA GLU A 238 22.39 13.40 5.06
C GLU A 238 22.83 12.27 4.14
N GLU A 239 22.10 11.17 4.21
CA GLU A 239 22.12 10.15 3.18
C GLU A 239 20.86 10.34 2.34
N SER A 240 21.02 10.81 1.11
CA SER A 240 19.89 11.07 0.21
C SER A 240 19.08 9.80 -0.06
N SER A 241 17.76 9.93 -0.16
CA SER A 241 16.90 8.83 -0.60
C SER A 241 17.21 8.45 -2.05
N SER A 242 17.10 7.15 -2.36
CA SER A 242 17.20 6.67 -3.74
C SER A 242 15.79 6.51 -4.32
N PRO A 243 15.46 7.21 -5.41
CA PRO A 243 14.14 7.09 -6.03
C PRO A 243 13.86 5.68 -6.52
N GLY A 244 12.59 5.33 -6.59
CA GLY A 244 12.16 4.09 -7.20
C GLY A 244 12.51 4.04 -8.68
N LYS A 245 12.62 2.82 -9.20
CA LYS A 245 12.93 2.61 -10.63
C LYS A 245 11.68 2.78 -11.47
N ASP A 246 11.82 3.40 -12.61
CA ASP A 246 10.75 3.53 -13.58
C ASP A 246 10.42 2.17 -14.22
N LEU A 247 9.16 1.97 -14.58
CA LEU A 247 8.64 0.72 -15.10
C LEU A 247 7.99 0.94 -16.46
N HIS A 248 8.45 0.19 -17.46
CA HIS A 248 7.82 0.12 -18.78
C HIS A 248 7.02 -1.17 -18.91
N LEU A 249 5.72 -1.02 -19.16
CA LEU A 249 4.80 -2.14 -19.35
C LEU A 249 4.68 -2.51 -20.83
N THR A 250 4.27 -3.73 -21.10
CA THR A 250 3.90 -4.20 -22.44
C THR A 250 2.54 -3.68 -22.91
N LEU A 251 1.77 -3.05 -22.02
CA LEU A 251 0.43 -2.53 -22.29
C LEU A 251 0.44 -1.41 -23.34
N ASP A 252 -0.56 -1.43 -24.21
CA ASP A 252 -0.92 -0.32 -25.09
C ASP A 252 -2.12 0.43 -24.48
N SER A 253 -1.88 1.64 -24.00
CA SER A 253 -2.91 2.45 -23.33
C SER A 253 -4.08 2.81 -24.25
N ASN A 254 -3.87 2.91 -25.57
CA ASN A 254 -4.94 3.18 -26.54
C ASN A 254 -5.82 1.93 -26.75
N LEU A 255 -5.20 0.74 -26.89
CA LEU A 255 -5.95 -0.52 -26.97
C LEU A 255 -6.73 -0.78 -25.67
N GLN A 256 -6.11 -0.49 -24.52
CA GLN A 256 -6.78 -0.58 -23.21
C GLN A 256 -8.02 0.32 -23.16
N LYS A 257 -7.89 1.60 -23.55
CA LYS A 257 -9.01 2.55 -23.62
C LYS A 257 -10.11 2.07 -24.57
N PHE A 258 -9.72 1.60 -25.77
CA PHE A 258 -10.67 1.05 -26.72
C PHE A 258 -11.44 -0.14 -26.12
N SER A 259 -10.73 -1.10 -25.51
CA SER A 259 -11.34 -2.28 -24.89
C SER A 259 -12.31 -1.90 -23.77
N MET A 260 -11.93 -0.98 -22.88
CA MET A 260 -12.80 -0.48 -21.82
C MET A 260 -14.08 0.19 -22.36
N LEU A 261 -13.96 0.95 -23.44
CA LEU A 261 -15.12 1.56 -24.10
C LEU A 261 -16.07 0.52 -24.69
N ARG A 262 -15.53 -0.56 -25.28
CA ARG A 262 -16.34 -1.63 -25.89
C ARG A 262 -17.11 -2.47 -24.86
N ILE A 263 -16.55 -2.64 -23.65
CA ILE A 263 -17.21 -3.41 -22.57
C ILE A 263 -17.93 -2.52 -21.54
N LYS A 264 -18.08 -1.24 -21.79
CA LYS A 264 -18.61 -0.26 -20.83
C LYS A 264 -19.96 -0.66 -20.23
N GLU A 265 -20.86 -1.23 -21.04
CA GLU A 265 -22.21 -1.63 -20.60
C GLU A 265 -22.26 -3.05 -19.99
N TYR A 266 -21.13 -3.75 -19.96
CA TYR A 266 -21.05 -5.15 -19.53
C TYR A 266 -20.19 -5.32 -18.28
N SER A 267 -20.57 -6.28 -17.45
CA SER A 267 -19.67 -6.80 -16.41
C SER A 267 -18.75 -7.85 -17.04
N ALA A 268 -17.59 -7.42 -17.55
CA ALA A 268 -16.76 -8.24 -18.42
C ALA A 268 -15.25 -7.90 -18.26
N SER A 269 -14.42 -8.75 -18.84
CA SER A 269 -12.99 -8.49 -18.98
C SER A 269 -12.48 -8.82 -20.38
N VAL A 270 -11.42 -8.14 -20.80
CA VAL A 270 -10.71 -8.37 -22.06
C VAL A 270 -9.22 -8.52 -21.75
N VAL A 271 -8.62 -9.60 -22.20
CA VAL A 271 -7.17 -9.82 -22.13
C VAL A 271 -6.64 -10.08 -23.53
N VAL A 272 -5.64 -9.32 -23.94
CA VAL A 272 -4.98 -9.48 -25.24
C VAL A 272 -3.50 -9.73 -25.01
N ILE A 273 -3.01 -10.85 -25.53
CA ILE A 273 -1.62 -11.30 -25.40
C ILE A 273 -0.94 -11.31 -26.76
N ASP A 274 0.23 -10.73 -26.84
CA ASP A 274 1.10 -10.84 -28.01
C ASP A 274 1.74 -12.24 -28.03
N LEU A 275 1.34 -13.06 -28.98
CA LEU A 275 1.83 -14.45 -29.11
C LEU A 275 3.31 -14.53 -29.50
N LYS A 276 3.86 -13.46 -30.09
CA LYS A 276 5.27 -13.45 -30.51
C LYS A 276 6.22 -13.25 -29.33
N HIS A 277 5.86 -12.37 -28.38
CA HIS A 277 6.74 -12.00 -27.27
C HIS A 277 6.16 -12.41 -25.90
N GLY A 278 4.95 -12.94 -25.83
CA GLY A 278 4.28 -13.35 -24.60
C GLY A 278 3.81 -12.18 -23.71
N GLY A 279 3.91 -10.94 -24.20
CA GLY A 279 3.52 -9.75 -23.44
C GLY A 279 2.02 -9.54 -23.42
N ILE A 280 1.50 -9.12 -22.27
CA ILE A 280 0.10 -8.67 -22.18
C ILE A 280 0.02 -7.24 -22.69
N ILE A 281 -0.68 -7.02 -23.80
CA ILE A 281 -0.84 -5.71 -24.43
C ILE A 281 -2.13 -5.00 -24.04
N CYS A 282 -3.13 -5.75 -23.51
CA CYS A 282 -4.34 -5.19 -22.92
C CYS A 282 -4.84 -6.10 -21.79
N MET A 283 -5.29 -5.49 -20.68
CA MET A 283 -5.94 -6.19 -19.57
C MET A 283 -7.03 -5.28 -18.99
N ALA A 284 -8.23 -5.34 -19.57
CA ALA A 284 -9.37 -4.53 -19.18
C ALA A 284 -10.33 -5.32 -18.30
N SER A 285 -10.89 -4.68 -17.29
CA SER A 285 -11.93 -5.25 -16.41
C SER A 285 -12.95 -4.17 -16.08
N ASN A 286 -14.23 -4.44 -16.35
CA ASN A 286 -15.34 -3.52 -16.15
C ASN A 286 -16.46 -4.16 -15.30
N PRO A 287 -17.16 -3.41 -14.42
CA PRO A 287 -16.91 -2.02 -14.08
C PRO A 287 -15.60 -1.83 -13.29
N SER A 288 -15.13 -0.59 -13.24
CA SER A 288 -13.87 -0.20 -12.62
C SER A 288 -14.07 0.98 -11.65
N PHE A 289 -12.99 1.54 -11.13
CA PHE A 289 -12.99 2.63 -10.15
C PHE A 289 -11.87 3.64 -10.46
N ASP A 290 -11.98 4.89 -9.95
CA ASP A 290 -10.88 5.86 -10.06
C ASP A 290 -9.86 5.63 -8.93
N PRO A 291 -8.62 5.19 -9.24
CA PRO A 291 -7.59 4.93 -8.25
C PRO A 291 -7.11 6.22 -7.54
N ASN A 292 -7.27 7.40 -8.15
CA ASN A 292 -6.90 8.66 -7.53
C ASN A 292 -7.73 8.96 -6.28
N LYS A 293 -9.02 8.55 -6.26
CA LYS A 293 -9.86 8.70 -5.07
C LYS A 293 -9.29 7.97 -3.85
N PHE A 294 -8.61 6.85 -4.04
CA PHE A 294 -7.96 6.09 -2.95
C PHE A 294 -6.71 6.79 -2.45
N VAL A 295 -5.94 7.42 -3.33
CA VAL A 295 -4.75 8.21 -2.96
C VAL A 295 -5.12 9.46 -2.18
N GLU A 296 -6.23 10.10 -2.55
CA GLU A 296 -6.74 11.32 -1.91
C GLU A 296 -7.50 11.06 -0.60
N GLY A 297 -7.84 9.81 -0.33
CA GLY A 297 -8.72 9.39 0.76
C GLY A 297 -10.16 9.28 0.29
N ILE A 298 -10.59 8.05 0.01
CA ILE A 298 -11.96 7.78 -0.47
C ILE A 298 -12.98 8.12 0.63
N SER A 299 -14.07 8.82 0.27
CA SER A 299 -15.17 9.07 1.20
C SER A 299 -15.91 7.77 1.55
N GLN A 300 -16.48 7.70 2.79
CA GLN A 300 -17.29 6.54 3.19
C GLN A 300 -18.44 6.28 2.20
N LYS A 301 -19.08 7.34 1.71
CA LYS A 301 -20.15 7.26 0.71
C LYS A 301 -19.69 6.60 -0.59
N ASP A 302 -18.54 7.05 -1.15
CA ASP A 302 -18.02 6.47 -2.40
C ASP A 302 -17.58 5.02 -2.20
N TRP A 303 -16.99 4.71 -1.03
CA TRP A 303 -16.60 3.36 -0.66
C TRP A 303 -17.81 2.42 -0.58
N ASP A 304 -18.88 2.83 0.07
CA ASP A 304 -20.11 2.05 0.20
C ASP A 304 -20.77 1.78 -1.18
N ILE A 305 -20.77 2.76 -2.07
CA ILE A 305 -21.24 2.60 -3.46
C ILE A 305 -20.44 1.50 -4.18
N LEU A 306 -19.11 1.49 -4.05
CA LEU A 306 -18.27 0.48 -4.69
C LEU A 306 -18.49 -0.91 -4.10
N LEU A 307 -18.65 -1.03 -2.77
CA LEU A 307 -18.87 -2.30 -2.08
C LEU A 307 -20.24 -2.93 -2.37
N GLN A 308 -21.29 -2.10 -2.40
CA GLN A 308 -22.67 -2.56 -2.58
C GLN A 308 -23.04 -2.85 -4.04
N SER A 309 -22.18 -2.47 -4.97
CA SER A 309 -22.41 -2.69 -6.40
C SER A 309 -22.43 -4.18 -6.73
N LYS A 310 -23.57 -4.65 -7.31
CA LYS A 310 -23.77 -6.05 -7.77
C LYS A 310 -22.69 -6.49 -8.78
N ASN A 311 -22.17 -5.56 -9.58
CA ASN A 311 -21.19 -5.83 -10.62
C ASN A 311 -19.74 -5.81 -10.11
N GLN A 312 -19.53 -5.65 -8.77
CA GLN A 312 -18.24 -5.74 -8.10
C GLN A 312 -17.10 -4.94 -8.79
N PRO A 313 -17.16 -3.61 -8.80
CA PRO A 313 -16.18 -2.77 -9.49
C PRO A 313 -14.77 -2.87 -8.90
N LEU A 314 -14.60 -3.37 -7.68
CA LEU A 314 -13.30 -3.57 -7.05
C LEU A 314 -12.64 -4.92 -7.45
N ALA A 315 -13.40 -5.85 -8.03
CA ALA A 315 -12.88 -7.14 -8.45
C ALA A 315 -12.25 -7.07 -9.84
N ASN A 316 -10.96 -7.41 -9.94
CA ASN A 316 -10.30 -7.55 -11.23
C ASN A 316 -10.71 -8.86 -11.91
N LYS A 317 -11.71 -8.81 -12.76
CA LYS A 317 -12.28 -9.98 -13.43
C LYS A 317 -11.30 -10.68 -14.37
N ALA A 318 -10.30 -9.95 -14.87
CA ALA A 318 -9.30 -10.49 -15.79
C ALA A 318 -8.35 -11.49 -15.12
N ILE A 319 -8.12 -11.35 -13.80
CA ILE A 319 -7.14 -12.18 -13.07
C ILE A 319 -7.74 -12.99 -11.92
N SER A 320 -8.87 -12.57 -11.37
CA SER A 320 -9.54 -13.26 -10.25
C SER A 320 -10.84 -13.96 -10.65
N GLY A 321 -11.38 -13.66 -11.84
CA GLY A 321 -12.61 -14.28 -12.33
C GLY A 321 -12.39 -15.74 -12.72
N ASN A 322 -13.18 -16.64 -12.11
CA ASN A 322 -13.19 -18.05 -12.47
C ASN A 322 -14.48 -18.34 -13.24
N TYR A 323 -14.37 -18.55 -14.52
CA TYR A 323 -15.50 -18.79 -15.42
C TYR A 323 -15.41 -20.21 -15.99
N PRO A 324 -16.57 -20.91 -16.19
CA PRO A 324 -16.58 -22.16 -16.93
C PRO A 324 -16.04 -21.94 -18.36
N PRO A 325 -15.04 -22.70 -18.80
CA PRO A 325 -14.41 -22.50 -20.09
C PRO A 325 -15.30 -22.86 -21.28
N GLY A 326 -16.33 -23.66 -21.05
CA GLY A 326 -17.20 -24.14 -22.15
C GLY A 326 -16.43 -24.88 -23.24
N SER A 327 -16.89 -24.72 -24.51
CA SER A 327 -16.30 -25.41 -25.67
C SER A 327 -14.83 -25.08 -25.94
N THR A 328 -14.29 -23.98 -25.36
CA THR A 328 -12.85 -23.71 -25.49
C THR A 328 -11.97 -24.79 -24.83
N PHE A 329 -12.51 -25.51 -23.84
CA PHE A 329 -11.82 -26.61 -23.18
C PHE A 329 -11.75 -27.89 -24.03
N LYS A 330 -12.59 -28.02 -25.06
CA LYS A 330 -12.62 -29.18 -25.94
C LYS A 330 -11.28 -29.40 -26.66
N MET A 331 -10.55 -28.33 -26.96
CA MET A 331 -9.21 -28.42 -27.54
C MET A 331 -8.22 -29.16 -26.60
N ILE A 332 -8.30 -28.90 -25.30
CA ILE A 332 -7.47 -29.60 -24.31
C ILE A 332 -7.80 -31.09 -24.26
N VAL A 333 -9.10 -31.43 -24.33
CA VAL A 333 -9.54 -32.83 -24.34
C VAL A 333 -9.09 -33.52 -25.63
N ALA A 334 -9.20 -32.85 -26.78
CA ALA A 334 -8.74 -33.38 -28.08
C ALA A 334 -7.23 -33.68 -28.09
N ILE A 335 -6.41 -32.71 -27.64
CA ILE A 335 -4.95 -32.87 -27.57
C ILE A 335 -4.58 -34.03 -26.61
N ALA A 336 -5.28 -34.14 -25.45
CA ALA A 336 -5.05 -35.22 -24.51
C ALA A 336 -5.34 -36.59 -25.12
N ALA A 337 -6.40 -36.70 -25.96
CA ALA A 337 -6.74 -37.95 -26.63
C ALA A 337 -5.68 -38.34 -27.69
N LEU A 338 -5.17 -37.37 -28.45
CA LEU A 338 -4.16 -37.56 -29.47
C LEU A 338 -2.77 -37.91 -28.86
N GLU A 339 -2.33 -37.18 -27.82
CA GLU A 339 -1.04 -37.46 -27.12
C GLU A 339 -1.01 -38.87 -26.53
N GLU A 340 -2.14 -39.39 -26.07
CA GLU A 340 -2.28 -40.72 -25.49
C GLU A 340 -2.50 -41.83 -26.55
N ASN A 341 -2.54 -41.47 -27.85
CA ASN A 341 -2.85 -42.38 -28.97
C ASN A 341 -4.15 -43.16 -28.78
N LEU A 342 -5.17 -42.53 -28.15
CA LEU A 342 -6.44 -43.16 -27.87
C LEU A 342 -7.42 -43.03 -29.02
N ILE A 343 -7.20 -42.12 -29.94
CA ILE A 343 -7.99 -41.88 -31.13
C ILE A 343 -7.08 -41.55 -32.32
N SER A 344 -7.61 -41.79 -33.55
CA SER A 344 -7.12 -41.13 -34.76
C SER A 344 -8.04 -39.96 -35.11
N GLU A 345 -7.60 -39.00 -35.92
CA GLU A 345 -8.37 -37.86 -36.37
C GLU A 345 -9.63 -38.26 -37.12
N GLU A 346 -9.62 -39.43 -37.74
CA GLU A 346 -10.67 -39.97 -38.59
C GLU A 346 -11.63 -40.91 -37.84
N GLU A 347 -11.33 -41.28 -36.61
CA GLU A 347 -12.21 -42.14 -35.81
C GLU A 347 -13.57 -41.53 -35.61
N LEU A 348 -14.63 -42.29 -35.94
CA LEU A 348 -16.01 -41.83 -35.92
C LEU A 348 -16.74 -42.24 -34.67
N PHE A 349 -17.42 -41.28 -34.01
CA PHE A 349 -18.40 -41.53 -32.97
C PHE A 349 -19.77 -41.06 -33.41
N ASP A 350 -20.83 -41.80 -33.05
CA ASP A 350 -22.20 -41.40 -33.40
C ASP A 350 -22.82 -40.50 -32.34
N CYS A 351 -23.19 -39.32 -32.72
CA CYS A 351 -23.90 -38.35 -31.87
C CYS A 351 -25.41 -38.39 -32.13
N LYS A 352 -26.16 -39.06 -31.28
CA LYS A 352 -27.63 -39.14 -31.28
C LYS A 352 -28.30 -37.95 -30.57
N GLY A 353 -27.57 -36.89 -30.21
CA GLY A 353 -28.06 -35.77 -29.43
C GLY A 353 -27.89 -35.92 -27.93
N TYR A 354 -27.43 -37.06 -27.44
CA TYR A 354 -27.07 -37.29 -26.05
C TYR A 354 -26.04 -38.41 -25.92
N HIS A 355 -25.32 -38.38 -24.81
CA HIS A 355 -24.46 -39.44 -24.31
C HIS A 355 -25.06 -39.98 -23.01
N GLU A 356 -25.10 -41.28 -22.87
CA GLU A 356 -25.65 -41.97 -21.67
C GLU A 356 -24.49 -42.54 -20.85
N LEU A 357 -24.37 -42.06 -19.61
CA LEU A 357 -23.38 -42.55 -18.65
C LEU A 357 -24.12 -43.00 -17.38
N GLU A 358 -24.05 -44.26 -17.06
CA GLU A 358 -24.86 -44.89 -16.03
C GLU A 358 -26.36 -44.62 -16.32
N GLU A 359 -27.09 -44.01 -15.36
CA GLU A 359 -28.51 -43.71 -15.49
C GLU A 359 -28.77 -42.24 -15.94
N ARG A 360 -27.73 -41.50 -16.36
CA ARG A 360 -27.81 -40.08 -16.71
C ARG A 360 -27.58 -39.84 -18.18
N LYS A 361 -28.40 -38.96 -18.77
CA LYS A 361 -28.23 -38.48 -20.14
C LYS A 361 -27.58 -37.11 -20.14
N PHE A 362 -26.45 -36.97 -20.84
CA PHE A 362 -25.75 -35.72 -21.10
C PHE A 362 -26.05 -35.27 -22.52
N HIS A 363 -26.83 -34.19 -22.65
CA HIS A 363 -27.31 -33.72 -23.93
C HIS A 363 -26.25 -32.95 -24.70
N CYS A 364 -26.27 -33.09 -26.02
CA CYS A 364 -25.61 -32.20 -26.94
C CYS A 364 -26.45 -30.92 -27.12
N TRP A 365 -25.81 -29.83 -27.48
CA TRP A 365 -26.51 -28.60 -27.80
C TRP A 365 -27.46 -28.79 -29.00
N LYS A 366 -27.08 -29.70 -29.95
CA LYS A 366 -27.93 -30.13 -31.06
C LYS A 366 -28.72 -31.37 -30.67
N TYR A 367 -29.99 -31.21 -30.31
CA TYR A 367 -30.83 -32.29 -29.80
C TYR A 367 -31.06 -33.41 -30.79
N SER A 368 -31.08 -33.11 -32.13
CA SER A 368 -31.20 -34.11 -33.17
C SER A 368 -29.93 -34.92 -33.41
N GLY A 369 -28.85 -34.55 -32.73
CA GLY A 369 -27.52 -35.12 -32.92
C GLY A 369 -26.78 -34.58 -34.15
N HIS A 370 -25.48 -34.89 -34.22
CA HIS A 370 -24.61 -34.55 -35.34
C HIS A 370 -24.39 -35.75 -36.27
N GLY A 371 -24.90 -36.94 -35.87
CA GLY A 371 -24.62 -38.18 -36.55
C GLY A 371 -23.16 -38.60 -36.42
N SER A 372 -22.66 -39.29 -37.43
CA SER A 372 -21.26 -39.73 -37.46
C SER A 372 -20.30 -38.54 -37.46
N THR A 373 -19.44 -38.46 -36.45
CA THR A 373 -18.61 -37.30 -36.14
C THR A 373 -17.19 -37.73 -35.83
N ASN A 374 -16.22 -37.23 -36.57
CA ASN A 374 -14.79 -37.37 -36.28
C ASN A 374 -14.26 -36.15 -35.47
N LEU A 375 -12.96 -36.11 -35.21
CA LEU A 375 -12.33 -35.06 -34.40
C LEU A 375 -12.55 -33.67 -34.99
N ILE A 376 -12.31 -33.51 -36.30
CA ILE A 376 -12.42 -32.23 -37.01
C ILE A 376 -13.84 -31.71 -36.92
N LYS A 377 -14.81 -32.53 -37.33
CA LYS A 377 -16.26 -32.20 -37.26
C LYS A 377 -16.70 -31.93 -35.81
N GLY A 378 -16.17 -32.72 -34.82
CA GLY A 378 -16.45 -32.54 -33.41
C GLY A 378 -16.03 -31.18 -32.90
N ILE A 379 -14.89 -30.63 -33.36
CA ILE A 379 -14.42 -29.27 -33.04
C ILE A 379 -15.21 -28.23 -33.81
N GLU A 380 -15.37 -28.40 -35.13
CA GLU A 380 -16.04 -27.46 -36.05
C GLU A 380 -17.51 -27.23 -35.62
N GLU A 381 -18.26 -28.30 -35.42
CA GLU A 381 -19.66 -28.23 -34.99
C GLU A 381 -19.81 -28.20 -33.45
N SER A 382 -18.70 -28.17 -32.70
CA SER A 382 -18.71 -28.15 -31.23
C SER A 382 -19.58 -29.26 -30.60
N CYS A 383 -19.47 -30.49 -31.11
CA CYS A 383 -20.26 -31.63 -30.66
C CYS A 383 -19.93 -32.05 -29.23
N ASP A 384 -20.85 -31.84 -28.28
CA ASP A 384 -20.58 -32.22 -26.86
C ASP A 384 -20.45 -33.73 -26.68
N VAL A 385 -21.29 -34.51 -27.34
CA VAL A 385 -21.30 -35.98 -27.24
C VAL A 385 -19.98 -36.58 -27.68
N TYR A 386 -19.38 -36.08 -28.77
CA TYR A 386 -18.04 -36.52 -29.19
C TYR A 386 -17.02 -36.35 -28.07
N PHE A 387 -17.02 -35.20 -27.42
CA PHE A 387 -16.08 -34.89 -26.32
C PHE A 387 -16.41 -35.62 -25.01
N TYR A 388 -17.68 -36.00 -24.76
CA TYR A 388 -18.04 -36.87 -23.65
C TYR A 388 -17.43 -38.27 -23.83
N HIS A 389 -17.51 -38.83 -25.02
CA HIS A 389 -16.87 -40.11 -25.35
C HIS A 389 -15.35 -40.05 -25.18
N LEU A 390 -14.71 -38.96 -25.67
CA LEU A 390 -13.28 -38.78 -25.47
C LEU A 390 -12.93 -38.69 -23.97
N ALA A 391 -13.63 -37.90 -23.20
CA ALA A 391 -13.35 -37.69 -21.79
C ALA A 391 -13.50 -38.98 -20.97
N GLU A 392 -14.48 -39.82 -21.30
CA GLU A 392 -14.67 -41.13 -20.66
C GLU A 392 -13.48 -42.05 -20.99
N ARG A 393 -13.04 -42.08 -22.23
CA ARG A 393 -11.95 -42.94 -22.70
C ARG A 393 -10.59 -42.53 -22.17
N ILE A 394 -10.32 -41.19 -22.07
CA ILE A 394 -9.05 -40.61 -21.57
C ILE A 394 -8.99 -40.68 -20.04
N GLY A 395 -10.08 -40.36 -19.37
CA GLY A 395 -10.17 -40.18 -17.93
C GLY A 395 -9.66 -38.82 -17.44
N ILE A 396 -10.25 -38.36 -16.35
CA ILE A 396 -10.07 -37.01 -15.80
C ILE A 396 -8.62 -36.67 -15.43
N GLU A 397 -7.82 -37.63 -14.96
CA GLU A 397 -6.45 -37.36 -14.52
C GLU A 397 -5.53 -36.97 -15.68
N LYS A 398 -5.66 -37.64 -16.86
CA LYS A 398 -4.87 -37.31 -18.03
C LYS A 398 -5.27 -35.96 -18.61
N ILE A 399 -6.57 -35.67 -18.68
CA ILE A 399 -7.09 -34.34 -19.07
C ILE A 399 -6.56 -33.26 -18.12
N ALA A 400 -6.62 -33.50 -16.80
CA ALA A 400 -6.14 -32.55 -15.81
C ALA A 400 -4.63 -32.30 -15.91
N ASN A 401 -3.84 -33.35 -16.17
CA ASN A 401 -2.40 -33.24 -16.35
C ASN A 401 -2.04 -32.40 -17.59
N LEU A 402 -2.72 -32.60 -18.71
CA LEU A 402 -2.53 -31.78 -19.90
C LEU A 402 -2.96 -30.33 -19.66
N ALA A 403 -4.14 -30.10 -19.05
CA ALA A 403 -4.63 -28.78 -18.71
C ALA A 403 -3.60 -27.98 -17.88
N LYS A 404 -2.91 -28.64 -16.92
CA LYS A 404 -1.83 -28.04 -16.14
C LYS A 404 -0.62 -27.65 -16.99
N LYS A 405 -0.26 -28.45 -18.02
CA LYS A 405 0.80 -28.07 -18.98
C LYS A 405 0.46 -26.77 -19.73
N PHE A 406 -0.82 -26.51 -19.98
CA PHE A 406 -1.32 -25.24 -20.54
C PHE A 406 -1.51 -24.13 -19.51
N GLY A 407 -1.10 -24.35 -18.25
CA GLY A 407 -1.19 -23.35 -17.19
C GLY A 407 -2.56 -23.26 -16.49
N ILE A 408 -3.56 -24.09 -16.87
CA ILE A 408 -4.85 -24.10 -16.24
C ILE A 408 -4.76 -24.80 -14.87
N GLY A 409 -5.26 -24.17 -13.80
CA GLY A 409 -5.15 -24.72 -12.44
C GLY A 409 -3.78 -24.50 -11.80
N VAL A 410 -2.89 -23.70 -12.43
CA VAL A 410 -1.56 -23.33 -11.94
C VAL A 410 -1.51 -21.83 -11.73
N SER A 411 -0.85 -21.38 -10.65
CA SER A 411 -0.67 -19.93 -10.40
C SER A 411 0.27 -19.34 -11.43
N PRO A 412 -0.19 -18.39 -12.27
CA PRO A 412 0.68 -17.73 -13.23
C PRO A 412 1.69 -16.83 -12.52
N ILE A 413 2.90 -16.71 -13.08
CA ILE A 413 3.94 -15.81 -12.58
C ILE A 413 3.68 -14.42 -13.19
N LEU A 414 2.85 -13.64 -12.51
CA LEU A 414 2.54 -12.26 -12.89
C LEU A 414 2.86 -11.32 -11.73
N PRO A 415 3.39 -10.12 -11.96
CA PRO A 415 3.64 -9.13 -10.93
C PRO A 415 2.34 -8.42 -10.51
N LEU A 416 1.30 -9.20 -10.26
CA LEU A 416 -0.04 -8.73 -9.88
C LEU A 416 -0.48 -9.44 -8.61
N SER A 417 -1.15 -8.73 -7.74
CA SER A 417 -1.77 -9.31 -6.55
C SER A 417 -3.16 -9.86 -6.86
N GLY A 418 -3.56 -10.96 -6.19
CA GLY A 418 -4.91 -11.50 -6.30
C GLY A 418 -5.18 -12.33 -7.56
N VAL A 419 -4.15 -12.85 -8.21
CA VAL A 419 -4.29 -13.73 -9.37
C VAL A 419 -4.83 -15.09 -8.93
N SER A 420 -5.93 -15.53 -9.54
CA SER A 420 -6.49 -16.86 -9.31
C SER A 420 -5.78 -17.90 -10.17
N LYS A 421 -5.46 -19.04 -9.56
CA LYS A 421 -4.94 -20.20 -10.30
C LYS A 421 -6.01 -20.94 -11.08
N GLY A 422 -7.30 -20.66 -10.83
CA GLY A 422 -8.39 -21.45 -11.35
C GLY A 422 -8.53 -22.81 -10.67
N LEU A 423 -9.40 -23.67 -11.20
CA LEU A 423 -9.67 -25.01 -10.69
C LEU A 423 -9.75 -26.00 -11.85
N ILE A 424 -8.95 -27.06 -11.77
CA ILE A 424 -9.10 -28.27 -12.59
C ILE A 424 -9.56 -29.41 -11.66
N PRO A 425 -10.76 -29.97 -11.88
CA PRO A 425 -11.22 -31.08 -11.07
C PRO A 425 -10.38 -32.33 -11.30
N THR A 426 -10.07 -33.07 -10.23
CA THR A 426 -9.40 -34.36 -10.22
C THR A 426 -10.16 -35.31 -9.32
N LYS A 427 -9.83 -36.62 -9.34
CA LYS A 427 -10.43 -37.58 -8.42
C LYS A 427 -10.14 -37.24 -6.96
N SER A 428 -8.92 -36.78 -6.66
CA SER A 428 -8.53 -36.35 -5.31
C SER A 428 -9.29 -35.08 -4.87
N TRP A 429 -9.43 -34.09 -5.75
CA TRP A 429 -10.25 -32.90 -5.48
C TRP A 429 -11.70 -33.30 -5.14
N LYS A 430 -12.33 -34.17 -5.95
CA LYS A 430 -13.72 -34.63 -5.71
C LYS A 430 -13.87 -35.32 -4.39
N LYS A 431 -12.88 -36.14 -3.95
CA LYS A 431 -12.92 -36.83 -2.64
C LYS A 431 -12.89 -35.86 -1.46
N ASN A 432 -12.20 -34.73 -1.59
CA ASN A 432 -12.06 -33.72 -0.53
C ASN A 432 -13.27 -32.77 -0.44
N TYR A 433 -14.18 -32.79 -1.42
CA TYR A 433 -15.39 -31.95 -1.48
C TYR A 433 -16.67 -32.76 -1.18
N LYS A 434 -16.56 -34.03 -0.81
CA LYS A 434 -17.64 -34.84 -0.24
C LYS A 434 -17.53 -34.87 1.28
#